data_f49633127e4560edbe1ca71631a695a2
#
_entry.id   f49633127e4560edbe1ca71631a695a2
#
_cell.length_a   1.000
_cell.length_b   1.000
_cell.length_c   1.000
_cell.angle_alpha   90.00
_cell.angle_beta   90.00
_cell.angle_gamma   90.00
#
_symmetry.space_group_name_H-M   'P 1'
#
loop_
_entity.id
_entity.type
_entity.pdbx_description
1 polymer ?
#
loop_
_entity_poly.entity_id
_entity_poly.type
_entity_poly.pdbx_seq_one_letter_code
_entity_poly.pdbx_strand_id
1 'polypeptide(L)'
;MGKPTGFLDYERVTSECTAPLERIKNFQEFHTPLSLEKQQLQGARCMSCGVPFCQAGRMIAGMASGCPLNNLCPEWNDLVYIGNWEQAYERLTKTNCFPEFTSRVCPALCEAACTCNLNGEAVCTKENERAIIEHAWESGLVQPNPPKVRTGKTLSLIHISE
;
A
#
# COMPACT_ATOMS: atom_id res chain seq x y z
N MET A 1 -12.88 4.43 -13.11
CA MET A 1 -12.10 3.25 -13.54
C MET A 1 -10.73 3.72 -13.99
N GLY A 2 -9.68 3.07 -13.54
CA GLY A 2 -8.30 3.37 -13.92
C GLY A 2 -8.08 3.34 -15.44
N LYS A 3 -6.89 3.68 -15.86
CA LYS A 3 -6.51 3.61 -17.28
C LYS A 3 -6.10 2.16 -17.62
N PRO A 4 -6.88 1.38 -18.37
CA PRO A 4 -6.59 -0.04 -18.63
C PRO A 4 -5.23 -0.30 -19.27
N THR A 5 -4.68 0.70 -19.97
CA THR A 5 -3.37 0.66 -20.64
C THR A 5 -2.27 1.37 -19.89
N GLY A 6 -2.53 1.88 -18.67
CA GLY A 6 -1.59 2.71 -17.94
C GLY A 6 -0.24 2.03 -17.67
N PHE A 7 -0.23 0.71 -17.49
CA PHE A 7 1.00 -0.07 -17.32
C PHE A 7 1.89 -0.12 -18.58
N LEU A 8 1.33 0.18 -19.77
CA LEU A 8 2.06 0.30 -21.03
C LEU A 8 2.53 1.74 -21.28
N ASP A 9 1.80 2.73 -20.77
CA ASP A 9 2.05 4.14 -21.05
C ASP A 9 3.02 4.78 -20.05
N TYR A 10 3.08 4.26 -18.81
CA TYR A 10 3.89 4.81 -17.72
C TYR A 10 4.88 3.76 -17.20
N GLU A 11 6.12 4.16 -17.05
CA GLU A 11 7.13 3.34 -16.41
C GLU A 11 6.88 3.20 -14.90
N ARG A 12 7.32 2.07 -14.35
CA ARG A 12 7.31 1.87 -12.90
C ARG A 12 8.37 2.74 -12.25
N VAL A 13 7.95 3.57 -11.30
CA VAL A 13 8.86 4.40 -10.50
C VAL A 13 8.57 4.15 -9.03
N THR A 14 9.61 3.92 -8.25
CA THR A 14 9.54 3.75 -6.80
C THR A 14 10.33 4.85 -6.11
N SER A 15 10.11 5.02 -4.80
CA SER A 15 10.87 5.95 -3.98
C SER A 15 12.37 5.65 -4.03
N GLU A 16 13.17 6.70 -4.04
CA GLU A 16 14.62 6.58 -3.89
C GLU A 16 14.97 6.25 -2.42
N CYS A 17 16.04 5.50 -2.24
CA CYS A 17 16.54 5.16 -0.91
C CYS A 17 17.87 5.87 -0.66
N THR A 18 18.04 6.41 0.54
CA THR A 18 19.35 6.89 1.01
C THR A 18 20.38 5.76 0.93
N ALA A 19 21.60 6.09 0.52
CA ALA A 19 22.67 5.10 0.40
C ALA A 19 22.91 4.35 1.72
N PRO A 20 23.20 3.03 1.71
CA PRO A 20 23.32 2.22 2.91
C PRO A 20 24.28 2.77 3.96
N LEU A 21 25.43 3.29 3.56
CA LEU A 21 26.43 3.87 4.45
C LEU A 21 26.01 5.20 5.08
N GLU A 22 25.03 5.89 4.49
CA GLU A 22 24.48 7.11 5.08
C GLU A 22 23.33 6.81 6.04
N ARG A 23 22.42 5.89 5.66
CA ARG A 23 21.26 5.56 6.50
C ARG A 23 21.60 4.84 7.80
N ILE A 24 22.75 4.18 7.92
CA ILE A 24 23.20 3.57 9.19
C ILE A 24 23.64 4.59 10.22
N LYS A 25 23.81 5.86 9.86
CA LYS A 25 24.25 6.93 10.76
C LYS A 25 23.14 7.50 11.65
N ASN A 26 21.88 7.19 11.34
CA ASN A 26 20.72 7.68 12.08
C ASN A 26 19.52 6.72 11.93
N PHE A 27 18.42 7.02 12.62
CA PHE A 27 17.17 6.26 12.58
C PHE A 27 16.05 7.03 11.85
N GLN A 28 16.39 7.93 10.95
CA GLN A 28 15.42 8.69 10.17
C GLN A 28 14.86 7.86 9.02
N GLU A 29 13.73 8.29 8.47
CA GLU A 29 13.18 7.72 7.23
C GLU A 29 14.21 7.85 6.10
N PHE A 30 14.45 6.76 5.41
CA PHE A 30 15.48 6.70 4.35
C PHE A 30 14.90 6.59 2.94
N HIS A 31 13.59 6.55 2.82
CA HIS A 31 12.89 6.60 1.53
C HIS A 31 12.44 8.03 1.24
N THR A 32 12.77 8.53 0.06
CA THR A 32 12.27 9.81 -0.43
C THR A 32 10.97 9.58 -1.18
N PRO A 33 9.82 10.10 -0.70
CA PRO A 33 8.53 9.87 -1.36
C PRO A 33 8.50 10.48 -2.76
N LEU A 34 7.70 9.88 -3.63
CA LEU A 34 7.41 10.46 -4.94
C LEU A 34 6.56 11.72 -4.79
N SER A 35 6.64 12.63 -5.77
CA SER A 35 5.68 13.73 -5.86
C SER A 35 4.27 13.18 -6.10
N LEU A 36 3.23 13.92 -5.67
CA LEU A 36 1.84 13.51 -5.83
C LEU A 36 1.49 13.18 -7.29
N GLU A 37 1.98 13.98 -8.23
CA GLU A 37 1.77 13.74 -9.67
C GLU A 37 2.37 12.40 -10.12
N LYS A 38 3.63 12.13 -9.75
CA LYS A 38 4.28 10.86 -10.06
C LYS A 38 3.54 9.70 -9.39
N GLN A 39 3.07 9.88 -8.16
CA GLN A 39 2.32 8.86 -7.44
C GLN A 39 0.99 8.54 -8.12
N GLN A 40 0.27 9.55 -8.61
CA GLN A 40 -0.95 9.36 -9.40
C GLN A 40 -0.69 8.53 -10.66
N LEU A 41 0.41 8.79 -11.38
CA LEU A 41 0.79 7.97 -12.53
C LEU A 41 1.09 6.51 -12.15
N GLN A 42 1.63 6.26 -10.95
CA GLN A 42 1.82 4.90 -10.47
C GLN A 42 0.48 4.21 -10.16
N GLY A 43 -0.51 4.92 -9.64
CA GLY A 43 -1.89 4.44 -9.51
C GLY A 43 -2.51 4.07 -10.86
N ALA A 44 -2.29 4.90 -11.89
CA ALA A 44 -2.77 4.68 -13.26
C ALA A 44 -2.26 3.39 -13.90
N ARG A 45 -1.14 2.83 -13.44
CA ARG A 45 -0.59 1.57 -13.96
C ARG A 45 -1.48 0.35 -13.66
N CYS A 46 -2.43 0.48 -12.74
CA CYS A 46 -3.33 -0.61 -12.38
C CYS A 46 -4.38 -0.85 -13.46
N MET A 47 -4.44 -2.08 -14.00
CA MET A 47 -5.44 -2.47 -15.01
C MET A 47 -6.85 -2.65 -14.43
N SER A 48 -7.03 -2.60 -13.11
CA SER A 48 -8.30 -2.93 -12.44
C SER A 48 -8.86 -4.29 -12.90
N CYS A 49 -8.07 -5.36 -12.72
CA CYS A 49 -8.41 -6.72 -13.17
C CYS A 49 -9.74 -7.19 -12.60
N GLY A 50 -10.58 -7.85 -13.42
CA GLY A 50 -11.84 -8.44 -12.97
C GLY A 50 -11.65 -9.57 -11.95
N VAL A 51 -10.49 -10.28 -12.01
CA VAL A 51 -10.05 -11.24 -11.01
C VAL A 51 -8.67 -10.80 -10.52
N PRO A 52 -8.60 -9.91 -9.51
CA PRO A 52 -7.35 -9.34 -9.06
C PRO A 52 -6.59 -10.29 -8.14
N PHE A 53 -5.57 -10.96 -8.64
CA PHE A 53 -4.70 -11.84 -7.84
C PHE A 53 -3.99 -11.08 -6.72
N CYS A 54 -3.70 -9.80 -6.89
CA CYS A 54 -3.05 -8.96 -5.89
C CYS A 54 -3.80 -8.93 -4.55
N GLN A 55 -5.13 -9.03 -4.57
CA GLN A 55 -5.97 -9.03 -3.35
C GLN A 55 -6.51 -10.41 -2.98
N ALA A 56 -6.15 -11.47 -3.71
CA ALA A 56 -6.80 -12.77 -3.54
C ALA A 56 -6.47 -13.46 -2.21
N GLY A 57 -5.27 -13.26 -1.65
CA GLY A 57 -4.86 -13.80 -0.35
C GLY A 57 -4.92 -15.32 -0.25
N ARG A 58 -4.73 -16.05 -1.36
CA ARG A 58 -4.90 -17.50 -1.41
C ARG A 58 -3.57 -18.23 -1.45
N MET A 59 -3.58 -19.46 -0.97
CA MET A 59 -2.49 -20.40 -1.20
C MET A 59 -2.67 -21.05 -2.58
N ILE A 60 -1.68 -20.91 -3.44
CA ILE A 60 -1.63 -21.54 -4.77
C ILE A 60 -0.38 -22.40 -4.81
N ALA A 61 -0.53 -23.70 -5.03
CA ALA A 61 0.57 -24.67 -5.03
C ALA A 61 1.49 -24.58 -3.79
N GLY A 62 0.92 -24.31 -2.62
CA GLY A 62 1.66 -24.19 -1.36
C GLY A 62 2.33 -22.83 -1.13
N MET A 63 2.18 -21.88 -2.06
CA MET A 63 2.73 -20.51 -1.93
C MET A 63 1.62 -19.49 -1.72
N ALA A 64 1.86 -18.51 -0.86
CA ALA A 64 0.94 -17.39 -0.67
C ALA A 64 0.90 -16.52 -1.93
N SER A 65 -0.29 -16.22 -2.43
CA SER A 65 -0.51 -15.37 -3.60
C SER A 65 -1.37 -14.18 -3.22
N GLY A 66 -0.90 -12.97 -3.52
CA GLY A 66 -1.61 -11.74 -3.23
C GLY A 66 -1.60 -11.34 -1.75
N CYS A 67 -2.35 -10.32 -1.42
CA CYS A 67 -2.41 -9.75 -0.08
C CYS A 67 -3.22 -10.65 0.87
N PRO A 68 -2.64 -11.16 1.98
CA PRO A 68 -3.36 -11.99 2.94
C PRO A 68 -4.45 -11.24 3.70
N LEU A 69 -4.41 -9.91 3.74
CA LEU A 69 -5.46 -9.06 4.29
C LEU A 69 -6.59 -8.81 3.29
N ASN A 70 -6.48 -9.29 2.06
CA ASN A 70 -7.40 -9.01 0.95
C ASN A 70 -7.55 -7.51 0.69
N ASN A 71 -6.44 -6.77 0.76
CA ASN A 71 -6.44 -5.33 0.49
C ASN A 71 -7.04 -5.01 -0.87
N LEU A 72 -7.89 -3.99 -0.92
CA LEU A 72 -8.64 -3.57 -2.11
C LEU A 72 -7.75 -2.79 -3.09
N CYS A 73 -6.61 -3.40 -3.48
CA CYS A 73 -5.56 -2.74 -4.26
C CYS A 73 -6.05 -2.08 -5.55
N PRO A 74 -6.89 -2.71 -6.39
CA PRO A 74 -7.37 -2.05 -7.60
C PRO A 74 -8.21 -0.80 -7.31
N GLU A 75 -9.04 -0.85 -6.27
CA GLU A 75 -9.93 0.26 -5.94
C GLU A 75 -9.14 1.48 -5.48
N TRP A 76 -8.24 1.33 -4.51
CA TRP A 76 -7.49 2.48 -4.03
C TRP A 76 -6.38 2.92 -4.99
N ASN A 77 -5.86 2.06 -5.87
CA ASN A 77 -4.98 2.49 -6.97
C ASN A 77 -5.71 3.43 -7.94
N ASP A 78 -6.97 3.11 -8.29
CA ASP A 78 -7.81 3.98 -9.11
C ASP A 78 -8.06 5.33 -8.44
N LEU A 79 -8.36 5.32 -7.15
CA LEU A 79 -8.58 6.54 -6.36
C LEU A 79 -7.31 7.40 -6.25
N VAL A 80 -6.14 6.80 -6.11
CA VAL A 80 -4.86 7.50 -6.18
C VAL A 80 -4.67 8.16 -7.54
N TYR A 81 -4.95 7.45 -8.64
CA TYR A 81 -4.84 7.99 -9.99
C TYR A 81 -5.68 9.23 -10.20
N ILE A 82 -6.93 9.23 -9.76
CA ILE A 82 -7.82 10.38 -9.90
C ILE A 82 -7.61 11.45 -8.83
N GLY A 83 -6.68 11.25 -7.90
CA GLY A 83 -6.36 12.20 -6.82
C GLY A 83 -7.37 12.24 -5.68
N ASN A 84 -8.24 11.24 -5.55
CA ASN A 84 -9.21 11.16 -4.45
C ASN A 84 -8.59 10.44 -3.24
N TRP A 85 -7.71 11.15 -2.55
CA TRP A 85 -6.91 10.62 -1.44
C TRP A 85 -7.74 10.22 -0.22
N GLU A 86 -8.80 10.98 0.07
CA GLU A 86 -9.70 10.68 1.20
C GLU A 86 -10.37 9.31 1.02
N GLN A 87 -10.98 9.06 -0.13
CA GLN A 87 -11.57 7.75 -0.40
C GLN A 87 -10.53 6.64 -0.54
N ALA A 88 -9.33 6.95 -1.05
CA ALA A 88 -8.24 5.99 -1.09
C ALA A 88 -7.85 5.54 0.33
N TYR A 89 -7.75 6.48 1.27
CA TYR A 89 -7.51 6.20 2.69
C TYR A 89 -8.64 5.36 3.30
N GLU A 90 -9.91 5.72 3.07
CA GLU A 90 -11.05 4.94 3.54
C GLU A 90 -11.04 3.50 3.01
N ARG A 91 -10.68 3.31 1.73
CA ARG A 91 -10.59 1.97 1.13
C ARG A 91 -9.43 1.16 1.70
N LEU A 92 -8.29 1.77 1.89
CA LEU A 92 -7.11 1.11 2.46
C LEU A 92 -7.36 0.64 3.90
N THR A 93 -7.93 1.51 4.74
CA THR A 93 -8.16 1.23 6.16
C THR A 93 -9.31 0.26 6.44
N LYS A 94 -10.12 -0.10 5.43
CA LYS A 94 -11.12 -1.17 5.57
C LYS A 94 -10.51 -2.53 5.88
N THR A 95 -9.35 -2.82 5.37
CA THR A 95 -8.69 -4.12 5.45
C THR A 95 -7.34 -4.06 6.14
N ASN A 96 -6.72 -2.88 6.22
CA ASN A 96 -5.41 -2.68 6.82
C ASN A 96 -5.48 -1.63 7.93
N CYS A 97 -5.23 -2.06 9.18
CA CYS A 97 -5.26 -1.17 10.34
C CYS A 97 -3.96 -0.37 10.55
N PHE A 98 -2.84 -0.80 9.93
CA PHE A 98 -1.51 -0.22 10.14
C PHE A 98 -0.74 -0.04 8.83
N PRO A 99 -1.29 0.71 7.85
CA PRO A 99 -0.64 0.88 6.56
C PRO A 99 0.70 1.61 6.63
N GLU A 100 0.93 2.45 7.64
CA GLU A 100 2.21 3.11 7.90
C GLU A 100 3.36 2.11 8.17
N PHE A 101 3.06 0.95 8.75
CA PHE A 101 4.04 -0.12 8.98
C PHE A 101 4.11 -1.07 7.80
N THR A 102 2.96 -1.55 7.32
CA THR A 102 2.94 -2.54 6.23
C THR A 102 3.52 -1.98 4.94
N SER A 103 3.29 -0.72 4.63
CA SER A 103 3.90 -0.05 3.46
C SER A 103 5.44 0.03 3.52
N ARG A 104 6.03 -0.14 4.70
CA ARG A 104 7.50 -0.14 4.87
C ARG A 104 8.09 -1.55 4.93
N VAL A 105 7.47 -2.47 5.67
CA VAL A 105 8.08 -3.77 5.99
C VAL A 105 7.47 -4.96 5.25
N CYS A 106 6.29 -4.82 4.62
CA CYS A 106 5.64 -5.90 3.90
C CYS A 106 6.48 -6.35 2.70
N PRO A 107 6.61 -7.68 2.45
CA PRO A 107 7.30 -8.21 1.27
C PRO A 107 6.54 -7.98 -0.04
N ALA A 108 5.38 -7.33 0.00
CA ALA A 108 4.57 -6.97 -1.16
C ALA A 108 4.13 -8.16 -2.03
N LEU A 109 3.53 -9.17 -1.42
CA LEU A 109 2.95 -10.32 -2.13
C LEU A 109 1.92 -9.91 -3.19
N CYS A 110 1.25 -8.78 -2.98
CA CYS A 110 0.34 -8.17 -3.96
C CYS A 110 1.07 -7.78 -5.26
N GLU A 111 2.29 -7.25 -5.17
CA GLU A 111 3.11 -6.92 -6.35
C GLU A 111 3.61 -8.18 -7.03
N ALA A 112 4.04 -9.17 -6.26
CA ALA A 112 4.47 -10.46 -6.82
C ALA A 112 3.33 -11.16 -7.59
N ALA A 113 2.09 -11.03 -7.12
CA ALA A 113 0.90 -11.62 -7.76
C ALA A 113 0.28 -10.72 -8.86
N CYS A 114 0.83 -9.55 -9.10
CA CYS A 114 0.29 -8.62 -10.10
C CYS A 114 0.42 -9.18 -11.52
N THR A 115 -0.68 -9.22 -12.27
CA THR A 115 -0.70 -9.73 -13.64
C THR A 115 0.07 -8.84 -14.63
N CYS A 116 0.37 -7.59 -14.29
CA CYS A 116 1.27 -6.75 -15.09
C CYS A 116 2.67 -7.37 -15.23
N ASN A 117 3.09 -8.23 -14.28
CA ASN A 117 4.36 -8.96 -14.37
C ASN A 117 4.47 -9.88 -15.60
N LEU A 118 3.36 -10.23 -16.24
CA LEU A 118 3.36 -11.03 -17.46
C LEU A 118 3.87 -10.27 -18.68
N ASN A 119 3.73 -8.94 -18.67
CA ASN A 119 4.03 -8.07 -19.80
C ASN A 119 5.06 -6.96 -19.45
N GLY A 120 5.55 -6.93 -18.25
CA GLY A 120 6.47 -5.89 -17.77
C GLY A 120 6.62 -5.93 -16.26
N GLU A 121 6.58 -4.77 -15.62
CA GLU A 121 6.74 -4.65 -14.17
C GLU A 121 5.40 -4.48 -13.46
N ALA A 122 5.29 -5.05 -12.26
CA ALA A 122 4.14 -4.90 -11.38
C ALA A 122 3.77 -3.43 -11.12
N VAL A 123 2.53 -3.19 -10.75
CA VAL A 123 2.13 -1.94 -10.11
C VAL A 123 2.85 -1.81 -8.78
N CYS A 124 3.42 -0.64 -8.44
CA CYS A 124 4.06 -0.39 -7.16
C CYS A 124 3.02 -0.14 -6.05
N THR A 125 2.29 -1.19 -5.76
CA THR A 125 1.16 -1.18 -4.82
C THR A 125 1.58 -0.73 -3.42
N LYS A 126 2.74 -1.18 -2.96
CA LYS A 126 3.31 -0.83 -1.66
C LYS A 126 3.64 0.68 -1.56
N GLU A 127 4.16 1.28 -2.63
CA GLU A 127 4.41 2.73 -2.69
C GLU A 127 3.10 3.53 -2.67
N ASN A 128 2.08 3.05 -3.40
CA ASN A 128 0.76 3.67 -3.40
C ASN A 128 0.12 3.59 -2.00
N GLU A 129 0.22 2.47 -1.32
CA GLU A 129 -0.22 2.29 0.07
C GLU A 129 0.45 3.30 1.00
N ARG A 130 1.77 3.45 0.88
CA ARG A 130 2.54 4.42 1.66
C ARG A 130 2.09 5.86 1.38
N ALA A 131 1.96 6.23 0.13
CA ALA A 131 1.54 7.57 -0.25
C ALA A 131 0.15 7.92 0.29
N ILE A 132 -0.79 6.96 0.29
CA ILE A 132 -2.13 7.15 0.85
C ILE A 132 -2.05 7.48 2.33
N ILE A 133 -1.32 6.69 3.12
CA ILE A 133 -1.29 6.90 4.57
C ILE A 133 -0.50 8.13 4.97
N GLU A 134 0.63 8.43 4.31
CA GLU A 134 1.39 9.65 4.59
C GLU A 134 0.54 10.89 4.28
N HIS A 135 -0.13 10.90 3.11
CA HIS A 135 -1.04 11.99 2.77
C HIS A 135 -2.19 12.13 3.77
N ALA A 136 -2.72 11.01 4.28
CA ALA A 136 -3.79 11.03 5.27
C ALA A 136 -3.34 11.65 6.61
N TRP A 137 -2.10 11.39 7.04
CA TRP A 137 -1.51 12.05 8.21
C TRP A 137 -1.28 13.54 7.97
N GLU A 138 -0.67 13.91 6.85
CA GLU A 138 -0.37 15.30 6.49
C GLU A 138 -1.64 16.16 6.36
N SER A 139 -2.69 15.60 5.78
CA SER A 139 -3.98 16.29 5.59
C SER A 139 -4.91 16.25 6.81
N GLY A 140 -4.51 15.55 7.89
CA GLY A 140 -5.31 15.43 9.12
C GLY A 140 -6.53 14.53 8.98
N LEU A 141 -6.59 13.64 7.99
CA LEU A 141 -7.67 12.65 7.84
C LEU A 141 -7.61 11.57 8.92
N VAL A 142 -6.40 11.28 9.44
CA VAL A 142 -6.23 10.32 10.52
C VAL A 142 -6.65 10.96 11.83
N GLN A 143 -7.77 10.50 12.38
CA GLN A 143 -8.32 11.00 13.63
C GLN A 143 -8.42 9.88 14.68
N PRO A 144 -8.20 10.19 15.98
CA PRO A 144 -8.44 9.23 17.04
C PRO A 144 -9.90 8.76 17.03
N ASN A 145 -10.10 7.45 17.01
CA ASN A 145 -11.43 6.83 17.07
C ASN A 145 -11.53 5.88 18.27
N PRO A 146 -11.59 6.43 19.50
CA PRO A 146 -11.70 5.62 20.70
C PRO A 146 -13.02 4.84 20.74
N PRO A 147 -13.05 3.60 21.26
CA PRO A 147 -14.27 2.81 21.35
C PRO A 147 -15.28 3.50 22.26
N LYS A 148 -16.54 3.56 21.81
CA LYS A 148 -17.67 4.12 22.58
C LYS A 148 -17.97 3.32 23.85
N VAL A 149 -17.74 2.02 23.79
CA VAL A 149 -17.93 1.11 24.92
C VAL A 149 -16.63 0.34 25.16
N ARG A 150 -16.10 0.46 26.37
CA ARG A 150 -14.90 -0.27 26.77
C ARG A 150 -15.28 -1.65 27.35
N THR A 151 -14.58 -2.69 26.96
CA THR A 151 -14.84 -4.08 27.38
C THR A 151 -14.33 -4.37 28.80
N GLY A 152 -13.54 -3.48 29.42
CA GLY A 152 -12.86 -3.72 30.68
C GLY A 152 -11.68 -4.70 30.61
N LYS A 153 -11.36 -5.23 29.42
CA LYS A 153 -10.22 -6.11 29.21
C LYS A 153 -8.93 -5.32 29.13
N THR A 154 -7.87 -5.87 29.68
CA THR A 154 -6.52 -5.33 29.59
C THR A 154 -5.75 -6.08 28.51
N LEU A 155 -5.02 -5.38 27.65
CA LEU A 155 -4.12 -5.93 26.66
C LEU A 155 -2.72 -5.37 26.88
N SER A 156 -1.72 -6.23 26.93
CA SER A 156 -0.31 -5.84 26.91
C SER A 156 0.35 -6.44 25.66
N LEU A 157 1.08 -5.60 24.94
CA LEU A 157 1.82 -6.04 23.73
C LEU A 157 3.29 -6.32 24.08
N ILE A 158 3.81 -5.75 25.18
CA ILE A 158 5.23 -5.84 25.55
C ILE A 158 5.52 -7.13 26.32
N HIS A 159 4.56 -7.63 27.10
CA HIS A 159 4.74 -8.77 28.01
C HIS A 159 4.16 -10.09 27.46
N ILE A 160 3.67 -10.13 26.23
CA ILE A 160 3.10 -11.34 25.62
C ILE A 160 4.19 -12.26 25.04
N SER A 161 5.40 -11.77 24.86
CA SER A 161 6.52 -12.47 24.21
C SER A 161 7.55 -13.08 25.19
N GLU A 162 7.25 -13.17 26.46
CA GLU A 162 8.07 -13.88 27.44
C GLU A 162 7.68 -15.35 27.57
#